data_aa639c99ce4f764257372bd46d4e8d0d
#
_entry.id   aa639c99ce4f764257372bd46d4e8d0d
#
_cell.length_a   1.000
_cell.length_b   1.000
_cell.length_c   1.000
_cell.angle_alpha   90.00
_cell.angle_beta   90.00
_cell.angle_gamma   90.00
#
_symmetry.space_group_name_H-M   'P 1'
#
loop_
_entity.id
_entity.type
_entity.pdbx_description
1 polymer ?
#
loop_
_entity_poly.entity_id
_entity_poly.type
_entity_poly.pdbx_seq_one_letter_code
_entity_poly.pdbx_strand_id
1 'polypeptide(L)'
;RRLGARDRVALVAYAGASGVVLEPTPGDRKATIEAAIDQLEAGGPTHGAAGIQLAYAKAREGFIPGGINRVLLATDGDFNVGVVGHDALVDLVKRERAHGVALTTLGFGTGNYNERLMEQLADQGDGAYAYIDDLQEARKVLVENLGGTLLTVARDAKVQVEFNPSAVSE
;
A
#
# COMPACT_ATOMS: atom_id res chain seq x y z
N ARG A 1 11.12 8.16 -10.97
CA ARG A 1 12.16 9.18 -11.28
C ARG A 1 12.49 10.13 -10.11
N ARG A 2 11.70 10.11 -8.99
CA ARG A 2 11.89 11.01 -7.83
C ARG A 2 12.76 10.40 -6.71
N LEU A 3 12.95 9.07 -6.70
CA LEU A 3 13.74 8.37 -5.69
C LEU A 3 15.23 8.54 -5.94
N GLY A 4 15.99 8.67 -4.86
CA GLY A 4 17.45 8.85 -4.87
C GLY A 4 18.20 7.78 -4.09
N ALA A 5 19.50 7.94 -3.91
CA ALA A 5 20.37 6.97 -3.25
C ALA A 5 20.01 6.70 -1.77
N ARG A 6 19.32 7.66 -1.11
CA ARG A 6 18.88 7.51 0.29
C ARG A 6 17.54 6.79 0.44
N ASP A 7 16.79 6.65 -0.66
CA ASP A 7 15.52 5.92 -0.67
C ASP A 7 15.78 4.45 -0.96
N ARG A 8 14.88 3.57 -0.55
CA ARG A 8 14.95 2.14 -0.83
C ARG A 8 13.64 1.64 -1.40
N VAL A 9 13.74 0.73 -2.35
CA VAL A 9 12.60 0.06 -2.99
C VAL A 9 12.79 -1.44 -2.89
N ALA A 10 11.75 -2.15 -2.44
CA ALA A 10 11.65 -3.59 -2.54
C ALA A 10 10.39 -3.96 -3.34
N LEU A 11 10.41 -5.07 -4.05
CA LEU A 11 9.26 -5.61 -4.76
C LEU A 11 8.97 -7.03 -4.29
N VAL A 12 7.70 -7.27 -3.98
CA VAL A 12 7.18 -8.57 -3.57
C VAL A 12 6.01 -8.93 -4.49
N ALA A 13 6.10 -10.06 -5.15
CA ALA A 13 4.96 -10.67 -5.85
C ALA A 13 4.24 -11.64 -4.92
N TYR A 14 2.90 -11.70 -4.99
CA TYR A 14 2.09 -12.60 -4.16
C TYR A 14 1.01 -13.35 -4.95
N ALA A 15 1.10 -13.29 -6.28
CA ALA A 15 0.34 -14.11 -7.21
C ALA A 15 1.32 -14.91 -8.10
N GLY A 16 0.97 -16.11 -8.48
CA GLY A 16 1.84 -16.97 -9.28
C GLY A 16 3.11 -17.39 -8.53
N ALA A 17 4.26 -17.06 -9.07
CA ALA A 17 5.56 -17.24 -8.42
C ALA A 17 5.73 -16.19 -7.32
N SER A 18 5.08 -16.40 -6.17
CA SER A 18 5.13 -15.46 -5.05
C SER A 18 6.49 -15.47 -4.37
N GLY A 19 6.97 -14.28 -4.00
CA GLY A 19 8.25 -14.11 -3.33
C GLY A 19 8.83 -12.72 -3.48
N VAL A 20 10.09 -12.56 -3.07
CA VAL A 20 10.83 -11.32 -3.26
C VAL A 20 11.33 -11.24 -4.69
N VAL A 21 10.86 -10.25 -5.42
CA VAL A 21 11.29 -9.93 -6.80
C VAL A 21 12.49 -8.99 -6.77
N LEU A 22 12.49 -8.06 -5.81
CA LEU A 22 13.60 -7.13 -5.60
C LEU A 22 13.83 -6.92 -4.10
N GLU A 23 15.02 -7.20 -3.65
CA GLU A 23 15.47 -6.87 -2.30
C GLU A 23 15.56 -5.34 -2.09
N PRO A 24 15.56 -4.83 -0.83
CA PRO A 24 15.65 -3.41 -0.55
C PRO A 24 16.82 -2.75 -1.27
N THR A 25 16.54 -2.11 -2.40
CA THR A 25 17.51 -1.57 -3.36
C THR A 25 17.48 -0.05 -3.33
N PRO A 26 18.65 0.64 -3.36
CA PRO A 26 18.70 2.11 -3.46
C PRO A 26 17.90 2.65 -4.64
N GLY A 27 17.13 3.74 -4.42
CA GLY A 27 16.21 4.30 -5.40
C GLY A 27 16.87 4.95 -6.63
N ASP A 28 18.16 5.18 -6.60
CA ASP A 28 18.96 5.64 -7.75
C ASP A 28 19.37 4.49 -8.69
N ARG A 29 19.27 3.23 -8.27
CA ARG A 29 19.49 2.03 -9.07
C ARG A 29 18.31 1.75 -10.02
N LYS A 30 17.96 2.73 -10.83
CA LYS A 30 16.75 2.72 -11.66
C LYS A 30 16.69 1.55 -12.62
N ALA A 31 17.78 1.27 -13.32
CA ALA A 31 17.84 0.14 -14.27
C ALA A 31 17.56 -1.22 -13.58
N THR A 32 18.06 -1.42 -12.34
CA THR A 32 17.80 -2.63 -11.57
C THR A 32 16.33 -2.73 -11.16
N ILE A 33 15.74 -1.60 -10.73
CA ILE A 33 14.34 -1.54 -10.31
C ILE A 33 13.41 -1.77 -11.52
N GLU A 34 13.69 -1.11 -12.65
CA GLU A 34 12.92 -1.26 -13.89
C GLU A 34 12.99 -2.70 -14.41
N ALA A 35 14.20 -3.30 -14.46
CA ALA A 35 14.35 -4.70 -14.85
C ALA A 35 13.59 -5.68 -13.94
N ALA A 36 13.49 -5.41 -12.64
CA ALA A 36 12.72 -6.22 -11.71
C ALA A 36 11.21 -6.07 -11.95
N ILE A 37 10.73 -4.87 -12.31
CA ILE A 37 9.33 -4.64 -12.68
C ILE A 37 8.99 -5.38 -13.99
N ASP A 38 9.88 -5.35 -14.98
CA ASP A 38 9.69 -6.01 -16.28
C ASP A 38 9.64 -7.54 -16.17
N GLN A 39 10.12 -8.11 -15.07
CA GLN A 39 10.04 -9.54 -14.78
C GLN A 39 8.71 -9.97 -14.13
N LEU A 40 7.85 -9.01 -13.75
CA LEU A 40 6.55 -9.34 -13.17
C LEU A 40 5.61 -9.89 -14.25
N GLU A 41 5.08 -11.08 -14.00
CA GLU A 41 4.11 -11.74 -14.87
C GLU A 41 2.74 -11.81 -14.16
N ALA A 42 1.69 -11.55 -14.93
CA ALA A 42 0.33 -11.69 -14.42
C ALA A 42 -0.09 -13.16 -14.40
N GLY A 43 -0.74 -13.61 -13.31
CA GLY A 43 -1.33 -14.93 -13.22
C GLY A 43 -1.00 -15.69 -11.94
N GLY A 44 -1.66 -16.85 -11.80
CA GLY A 44 -1.50 -17.77 -10.67
C GLY A 44 -2.37 -17.44 -9.45
N PRO A 45 -2.39 -18.34 -8.43
CA PRO A 45 -3.19 -18.14 -7.23
C PRO A 45 -2.66 -16.98 -6.38
N THR A 46 -3.57 -16.24 -5.75
CA THR A 46 -3.26 -15.12 -4.89
C THR A 46 -3.03 -15.58 -3.45
N HIS A 47 -1.86 -15.29 -2.90
CA HIS A 47 -1.48 -15.56 -1.51
C HIS A 47 -1.36 -14.24 -0.71
N GLY A 48 -2.45 -13.47 -0.64
CA GLY A 48 -2.48 -12.10 -0.14
C GLY A 48 -1.88 -11.91 1.26
N ALA A 49 -2.23 -12.75 2.24
CA ALA A 49 -1.71 -12.63 3.59
C ALA A 49 -0.19 -12.90 3.67
N ALA A 50 0.31 -13.91 2.97
CA ALA A 50 1.75 -14.19 2.91
C ALA A 50 2.50 -13.06 2.20
N GLY A 51 1.92 -12.49 1.15
CA GLY A 51 2.48 -11.34 0.43
C GLY A 51 2.63 -10.11 1.31
N ILE A 52 1.60 -9.74 2.06
CA ILE A 52 1.67 -8.61 3.02
C ILE A 52 2.71 -8.87 4.11
N GLN A 53 2.77 -10.06 4.70
CA GLN A 53 3.76 -10.40 5.71
C GLN A 53 5.19 -10.24 5.18
N LEU A 54 5.42 -10.74 3.95
CA LEU A 54 6.72 -10.63 3.29
C LEU A 54 7.07 -9.18 2.94
N ALA A 55 6.10 -8.39 2.45
CA ALA A 55 6.29 -6.99 2.15
C ALA A 55 6.68 -6.18 3.41
N TYR A 56 6.02 -6.42 4.54
CA TYR A 56 6.40 -5.81 5.80
C TYR A 56 7.79 -6.26 6.31
N ALA A 57 8.15 -7.53 6.12
CA ALA A 57 9.50 -8.01 6.45
C ALA A 57 10.55 -7.23 5.63
N LYS A 58 10.35 -7.06 4.33
CA LYS A 58 11.26 -6.27 3.48
C LYS A 58 11.24 -4.78 3.80
N ALA A 59 10.10 -4.22 4.19
CA ALA A 59 10.02 -2.84 4.67
C ALA A 59 10.83 -2.62 5.95
N ARG A 60 10.85 -3.59 6.87
CA ARG A 60 11.70 -3.54 8.07
C ARG A 60 13.19 -3.68 7.75
N GLU A 61 13.57 -4.57 6.83
CA GLU A 61 14.97 -4.71 6.37
C GLU A 61 15.49 -3.41 5.73
N GLY A 62 14.63 -2.71 4.98
CA GLY A 62 14.94 -1.44 4.34
C GLY A 62 14.59 -0.21 5.19
N PHE A 63 14.23 -0.37 6.46
CA PHE A 63 13.68 0.71 7.30
C PHE A 63 14.64 1.89 7.43
N ILE A 64 14.12 3.10 7.21
CA ILE A 64 14.87 4.35 7.30
C ILE A 64 14.38 5.12 8.54
N PRO A 65 15.17 5.18 9.63
CA PRO A 65 14.80 5.94 10.82
C PRO A 65 14.58 7.43 10.49
N GLY A 66 13.45 7.98 10.95
CA GLY A 66 13.06 9.36 10.65
C GLY A 66 12.61 9.61 9.20
N GLY A 67 12.63 8.58 8.37
CA GLY A 67 12.10 8.60 7.00
C GLY A 67 10.64 8.17 6.92
N ILE A 68 10.13 8.13 5.69
CA ILE A 68 8.81 7.61 5.37
C ILE A 68 8.98 6.14 4.97
N ASN A 69 8.43 5.24 5.77
CA ASN A 69 8.45 3.80 5.50
C ASN A 69 7.03 3.35 5.20
N ARG A 70 6.81 2.76 4.03
CA ARG A 70 5.46 2.45 3.54
C ARG A 70 5.44 1.22 2.65
N VAL A 71 4.44 0.38 2.86
CA VAL A 71 4.04 -0.68 1.94
C VAL A 71 2.95 -0.14 1.00
N LEU A 72 3.09 -0.37 -0.29
CA LEU A 72 2.05 -0.15 -1.29
C LEU A 72 1.53 -1.52 -1.72
N LEU A 73 0.30 -1.84 -1.35
CA LEU A 73 -0.37 -3.07 -1.75
C LEU A 73 -1.20 -2.81 -3.00
N ALA A 74 -0.88 -3.47 -4.10
CA ALA A 74 -1.60 -3.40 -5.35
C ALA A 74 -2.32 -4.73 -5.62
N THR A 75 -3.63 -4.70 -5.90
CA THR A 75 -4.44 -5.88 -6.19
C THR A 75 -5.47 -5.61 -7.28
N ASP A 76 -5.73 -6.60 -8.13
CA ASP A 76 -6.65 -6.52 -9.27
C ASP A 76 -7.98 -7.25 -9.05
N GLY A 77 -8.29 -7.67 -7.83
CA GLY A 77 -9.55 -8.39 -7.57
C GLY A 77 -9.63 -9.00 -6.18
N ASP A 78 -9.83 -10.31 -6.17
CA ASP A 78 -10.07 -11.07 -4.94
C ASP A 78 -8.81 -11.15 -4.08
N PHE A 79 -8.67 -10.19 -3.16
CA PHE A 79 -7.60 -10.24 -2.17
C PHE A 79 -7.92 -11.35 -1.17
N ASN A 80 -7.53 -12.59 -1.55
CA ASN A 80 -7.75 -13.75 -0.71
C ASN A 80 -6.78 -13.74 0.48
N VAL A 81 -7.34 -13.56 1.67
CA VAL A 81 -6.60 -13.54 2.94
C VAL A 81 -6.12 -14.95 3.32
N GLY A 82 -6.60 -15.99 2.63
CA GLY A 82 -6.27 -17.38 2.94
C GLY A 82 -6.73 -17.80 4.34
N VAL A 83 -5.96 -18.68 4.95
CA VAL A 83 -6.24 -19.27 6.28
C VAL A 83 -6.06 -18.28 7.44
N VAL A 84 -5.41 -17.13 7.20
CA VAL A 84 -4.99 -16.21 8.27
C VAL A 84 -6.16 -15.41 8.86
N GLY A 85 -7.29 -15.32 8.18
CA GLY A 85 -8.45 -14.56 8.66
C GLY A 85 -8.27 -13.04 8.63
N HIS A 86 -9.38 -12.33 8.52
CA HIS A 86 -9.45 -10.88 8.40
C HIS A 86 -8.82 -10.16 9.61
N ASP A 87 -9.21 -10.57 10.82
CA ASP A 87 -8.76 -9.90 12.06
C ASP A 87 -7.26 -9.99 12.27
N ALA A 88 -6.67 -11.15 11.98
CA ALA A 88 -5.22 -11.33 12.09
C ALA A 88 -4.43 -10.45 11.11
N LEU A 89 -4.99 -10.18 9.92
CA LEU A 89 -4.40 -9.27 8.96
C LEU A 89 -4.48 -7.81 9.43
N VAL A 90 -5.62 -7.40 9.97
CA VAL A 90 -5.81 -6.07 10.57
C VAL A 90 -4.84 -5.88 11.74
N ASP A 91 -4.68 -6.88 12.60
CA ASP A 91 -3.74 -6.83 13.72
C ASP A 91 -2.27 -6.76 13.27
N LEU A 92 -1.91 -7.45 12.17
CA LEU A 92 -0.60 -7.32 11.55
C LEU A 92 -0.36 -5.86 11.13
N VAL A 93 -1.29 -5.27 10.38
CA VAL A 93 -1.18 -3.89 9.89
C VAL A 93 -1.03 -2.91 11.05
N LYS A 94 -1.84 -3.04 12.10
CA LYS A 94 -1.74 -2.20 13.31
C LYS A 94 -0.37 -2.29 13.99
N ARG A 95 0.19 -3.50 14.10
CA ARG A 95 1.53 -3.69 14.69
C ARG A 95 2.61 -3.03 13.85
N GLU A 96 2.56 -3.20 12.54
CA GLU A 96 3.58 -2.63 11.64
C GLU A 96 3.48 -1.10 11.58
N ARG A 97 2.26 -0.55 11.63
CA ARG A 97 2.04 0.89 11.83
C ARG A 97 2.67 1.40 13.11
N ALA A 98 2.51 0.70 14.23
CA ALA A 98 3.12 1.06 15.50
C ALA A 98 4.66 1.05 15.43
N HIS A 99 5.25 0.26 14.54
CA HIS A 99 6.68 0.26 14.23
C HIS A 99 7.09 1.29 13.17
N GLY A 100 6.16 2.12 12.71
CA GLY A 100 6.44 3.22 11.78
C GLY A 100 6.38 2.84 10.29
N VAL A 101 5.80 1.69 9.94
CA VAL A 101 5.58 1.28 8.55
C VAL A 101 4.10 1.41 8.20
N ALA A 102 3.76 2.39 7.35
CA ALA A 102 2.40 2.63 6.89
C ALA A 102 2.00 1.67 5.74
N LEU A 103 0.69 1.52 5.51
CA LEU A 103 0.13 0.74 4.41
C LEU A 103 -0.80 1.60 3.55
N THR A 104 -0.51 1.69 2.27
CA THR A 104 -1.43 2.23 1.25
C THR A 104 -1.92 1.08 0.39
N THR A 105 -3.20 1.07 0.07
CA THR A 105 -3.82 0.02 -0.74
C THR A 105 -4.33 0.61 -2.06
N LEU A 106 -4.05 -0.09 -3.15
CA LEU A 106 -4.40 0.29 -4.51
C LEU A 106 -5.19 -0.85 -5.14
N GLY A 107 -6.45 -0.57 -5.50
CA GLY A 107 -7.30 -1.50 -6.22
C GLY A 107 -7.27 -1.24 -7.72
N PHE A 108 -7.22 -2.29 -8.52
CA PHE A 108 -7.21 -2.21 -9.97
C PHE A 108 -8.34 -3.06 -10.57
N GLY A 109 -8.87 -2.65 -11.72
CA GLY A 109 -9.79 -3.46 -12.52
C GLY A 109 -11.27 -3.24 -12.23
N THR A 110 -12.15 -4.04 -12.85
CA THR A 110 -13.61 -3.88 -12.83
C THR A 110 -14.36 -5.06 -12.19
N GLY A 111 -13.66 -5.96 -11.47
CA GLY A 111 -14.19 -7.23 -10.98
C GLY A 111 -14.67 -7.21 -9.53
N ASN A 112 -14.78 -8.40 -8.93
CA ASN A 112 -15.16 -8.63 -7.52
C ASN A 112 -14.03 -8.16 -6.57
N TYR A 113 -13.98 -6.88 -6.36
CA TYR A 113 -12.98 -6.23 -5.53
C TYR A 113 -13.53 -6.06 -4.11
N ASN A 114 -12.78 -6.50 -3.10
CA ASN A 114 -13.16 -6.31 -1.70
C ASN A 114 -12.73 -4.93 -1.20
N GLU A 115 -13.40 -3.90 -1.71
CA GLU A 115 -13.14 -2.49 -1.40
C GLU A 115 -13.12 -2.22 0.11
N ARG A 116 -14.12 -2.73 0.81
CA ARG A 116 -14.24 -2.54 2.26
C ARG A 116 -13.02 -3.04 3.03
N LEU A 117 -12.47 -4.18 2.65
CA LEU A 117 -11.27 -4.73 3.28
C LEU A 117 -10.05 -3.85 2.98
N MET A 118 -9.89 -3.42 1.74
CA MET A 118 -8.74 -2.61 1.32
C MET A 118 -8.74 -1.23 1.97
N GLU A 119 -9.91 -0.59 2.05
CA GLU A 119 -10.12 0.66 2.76
C GLU A 119 -9.80 0.51 4.25
N GLN A 120 -10.34 -0.53 4.90
CA GLN A 120 -10.07 -0.83 6.30
C GLN A 120 -8.58 -1.06 6.58
N LEU A 121 -7.88 -1.80 5.72
CA LEU A 121 -6.44 -2.03 5.88
C LEU A 121 -5.63 -0.74 5.73
N ALA A 122 -6.00 0.13 4.78
CA ALA A 122 -5.36 1.43 4.60
C ALA A 122 -5.57 2.33 5.83
N ASP A 123 -6.80 2.43 6.33
CA ASP A 123 -7.14 3.22 7.52
C ASP A 123 -6.37 2.75 8.75
N GLN A 124 -6.33 1.43 8.98
CA GLN A 124 -5.59 0.86 10.12
C GLN A 124 -4.07 0.98 9.95
N GLY A 125 -3.61 1.19 8.71
CA GLY A 125 -2.21 1.29 8.34
C GLY A 125 -1.66 2.72 8.22
N ASP A 126 -2.39 3.76 8.65
CA ASP A 126 -2.02 5.18 8.45
C ASP A 126 -1.71 5.50 6.98
N GLY A 127 -2.45 4.89 6.07
CA GLY A 127 -2.29 5.06 4.64
C GLY A 127 -3.52 5.61 3.95
N ALA A 128 -3.54 5.46 2.64
CA ALA A 128 -4.64 5.85 1.79
C ALA A 128 -5.11 4.65 0.97
N TYR A 129 -6.39 4.61 0.68
CA TYR A 129 -6.98 3.73 -0.32
C TYR A 129 -7.20 4.52 -1.61
N ALA A 130 -6.92 3.91 -2.75
CA ALA A 130 -7.27 4.43 -4.06
C ALA A 130 -7.71 3.29 -4.99
N TYR A 131 -8.75 3.56 -5.76
CA TYR A 131 -9.22 2.68 -6.82
C TYR A 131 -8.78 3.23 -8.18
N ILE A 132 -8.24 2.36 -9.01
CA ILE A 132 -7.63 2.71 -10.29
C ILE A 132 -8.32 1.85 -11.36
N ASP A 133 -9.24 2.46 -12.09
CA ASP A 133 -10.02 1.81 -13.16
C ASP A 133 -9.45 2.07 -14.55
N ASP A 134 -8.67 3.14 -14.70
CA ASP A 134 -8.04 3.49 -15.96
C ASP A 134 -6.60 4.04 -15.80
N LEU A 135 -5.93 4.23 -16.96
CA LEU A 135 -4.56 4.73 -16.99
C LEU A 135 -4.44 6.20 -16.55
N GLN A 136 -5.50 6.99 -16.72
CA GLN A 136 -5.52 8.39 -16.33
C GLN A 136 -5.58 8.51 -14.80
N GLU A 137 -6.44 7.72 -14.15
CA GLU A 137 -6.49 7.66 -12.68
C GLU A 137 -5.21 7.06 -12.11
N ALA A 138 -4.63 6.02 -12.75
CA ALA A 138 -3.32 5.50 -12.37
C ALA A 138 -2.25 6.60 -12.36
N ARG A 139 -2.20 7.43 -13.38
CA ARG A 139 -1.26 8.54 -13.47
C ARG A 139 -1.50 9.59 -12.38
N LYS A 140 -2.75 9.95 -12.15
CA LYS A 140 -3.13 10.89 -11.09
C LYS A 140 -2.71 10.40 -9.71
N VAL A 141 -3.05 9.16 -9.37
CA VAL A 141 -2.74 8.56 -8.05
C VAL A 141 -1.24 8.32 -7.88
N LEU A 142 -0.57 7.71 -8.88
CA LEU A 142 0.80 7.23 -8.73
C LEU A 142 1.88 8.26 -9.14
N VAL A 143 1.51 9.33 -9.84
CA VAL A 143 2.46 10.34 -10.31
C VAL A 143 2.16 11.72 -9.73
N GLU A 144 0.93 12.18 -9.84
CA GLU A 144 0.55 13.55 -9.44
C GLU A 144 0.35 13.65 -7.94
N ASN A 145 -0.42 12.73 -7.36
CA ASN A 145 -0.77 12.71 -5.93
C ASN A 145 0.24 11.93 -5.05
N LEU A 146 1.23 11.25 -5.66
CA LEU A 146 2.18 10.42 -4.90
C LEU A 146 2.88 11.21 -3.79
N GLY A 147 3.22 12.48 -4.03
CA GLY A 147 3.81 13.36 -3.02
C GLY A 147 2.91 13.56 -1.80
N GLY A 148 1.61 13.78 -2.02
CA GLY A 148 0.62 13.94 -0.95
C GLY A 148 0.31 12.62 -0.22
N THR A 149 0.28 11.52 -0.96
CA THR A 149 0.02 10.19 -0.41
C THR A 149 1.19 9.66 0.43
N LEU A 150 2.43 10.02 0.07
CA LEU A 150 3.62 9.57 0.79
C LEU A 150 3.95 10.45 2.00
N LEU A 151 3.62 11.74 1.96
CA LEU A 151 3.94 12.67 3.05
C LEU A 151 2.82 12.68 4.09
N THR A 152 3.09 12.18 5.29
CA THR A 152 2.20 12.35 6.44
C THR A 152 2.34 13.79 6.95
N VAL A 153 1.38 14.65 6.66
CA VAL A 153 1.36 16.05 7.10
C VAL A 153 0.76 16.24 8.49
N ALA A 154 -0.08 15.31 8.93
CA ALA A 154 -0.68 15.26 10.27
C ALA A 154 -0.97 13.81 10.67
N ARG A 155 -0.89 13.50 11.96
CA ARG A 155 -1.33 12.22 12.55
C ARG A 155 -2.55 12.48 13.40
N ASP A 156 -3.45 11.50 13.47
CA ASP A 156 -4.69 11.56 14.26
C ASP A 156 -5.54 12.82 13.98
N ALA A 157 -5.56 13.26 12.71
CA ALA A 157 -6.37 14.39 12.29
C ALA A 157 -7.87 14.08 12.53
N LYS A 158 -8.55 14.99 13.22
CA LYS A 158 -9.99 14.89 13.49
C LYS A 158 -10.69 16.07 12.86
N VAL A 159 -11.79 15.81 12.19
CA VAL A 159 -12.70 16.83 11.67
C VAL A 159 -13.97 16.80 12.51
N GLN A 160 -14.28 17.92 13.14
CA GLN A 160 -15.56 18.10 13.85
C GLN A 160 -16.40 19.08 13.02
N VAL A 161 -17.62 18.65 12.69
CA VAL A 161 -18.61 19.49 11.99
C VAL A 161 -19.74 19.79 12.94
N GLU A 162 -19.96 21.04 13.25
CA GLU A 162 -21.11 21.51 14.03
C GLU A 162 -22.07 22.26 13.11
N PHE A 163 -23.29 21.77 13.04
CA PHE A 163 -24.36 22.48 12.34
C PHE A 163 -24.99 23.53 13.28
N ASN A 164 -25.31 24.69 12.71
CA ASN A 164 -26.06 25.68 13.47
C ASN A 164 -27.46 25.16 13.76
N PRO A 165 -27.83 24.95 15.05
CA PRO A 165 -29.13 24.38 15.42
C PRO A 165 -30.35 25.17 14.93
N SER A 166 -30.18 26.46 14.63
CA SER A 166 -31.23 27.32 14.08
C SER A 166 -31.38 27.21 12.55
N ALA A 167 -30.44 26.57 11.87
CA ALA A 167 -30.42 26.47 10.41
C ALA A 167 -30.68 25.04 9.91
N VAL A 168 -30.61 24.04 10.77
CA VAL A 168 -30.79 22.61 10.44
C VAL A 168 -31.86 22.03 11.36
N SER A 169 -32.93 21.49 10.78
CA SER A 169 -33.91 20.65 11.49
C SER A 169 -33.44 19.20 11.44
N GLU A 170 -33.71 18.45 12.54
CA GLU A 170 -33.49 16.99 12.58
C GLU A 170 -34.24 16.26 11.45
#